data_3d266aa2411fbd87cea633595730962d
#
_entry.id   3d266aa2411fbd87cea633595730962d
#
_cell.length_a   1.000
_cell.length_b   1.000
_cell.length_c   1.000
_cell.angle_alpha   90.00
_cell.angle_beta   90.00
_cell.angle_gamma   90.00
#
_symmetry.space_group_name_H-M   'P 1'
#
loop_
_entity.id
_entity.type
_entity.pdbx_description
1 polymer ?
#
loop_
_entity_poly.entity_id
_entity_poly.type
_entity_poly.pdbx_seq_one_letter_code
_entity_poly.pdbx_strand_id
1 'polypeptide(L)'
;MVIKRSINKEELKDMPKAIFPGQIHVVQTPLEAEKAVAYLKTCPLLGIDSETRPSFTKGQSHKVALLQISSEEHCFLFRLNLTGLTLPVIMLLENPNVIKVGLSLRDDFMMLHKRAPFEQHSCIELQEYVRTFGIQDKSLQKIYAILFAEKISKSQRLSNWEAEVLTQPQQQYAATDAWACINIYNRLQ
;
A
#
# COMPACT_ATOMS: atom_id res chain seq x y z
N MET A 1 -16.53 2.18 21.33
CA MET A 1 -15.10 1.91 21.61
C MET A 1 -14.39 3.25 21.76
N VAL A 2 -13.65 3.47 22.84
CA VAL A 2 -12.85 4.72 22.99
C VAL A 2 -11.57 4.54 22.17
N ILE A 3 -11.46 5.31 21.09
CA ILE A 3 -10.27 5.26 20.21
C ILE A 3 -9.19 6.15 20.83
N LYS A 4 -7.98 5.61 21.02
CA LYS A 4 -6.82 6.39 21.46
C LYS A 4 -6.44 7.42 20.39
N ARG A 5 -6.06 8.62 20.80
CA ARG A 5 -5.60 9.68 19.88
C ARG A 5 -4.20 9.41 19.33
N SER A 6 -3.35 8.82 20.14
CA SER A 6 -1.96 8.51 19.78
C SER A 6 -1.43 7.32 20.56
N ILE A 7 -0.35 6.74 20.10
CA ILE A 7 0.38 5.63 20.74
C ILE A 7 1.87 5.92 20.73
N ASN A 8 2.57 5.59 21.81
CA ASN A 8 4.02 5.75 21.88
C ASN A 8 4.76 4.49 21.40
N LYS A 9 6.09 4.60 21.25
CA LYS A 9 6.92 3.49 20.75
C LYS A 9 7.02 2.32 21.73
N GLU A 10 6.96 2.59 23.03
CA GLU A 10 7.04 1.55 24.07
C GLU A 10 5.81 0.64 24.02
N GLU A 11 4.63 1.22 23.83
CA GLU A 11 3.39 0.45 23.69
C GLU A 11 3.40 -0.48 22.46
N LEU A 12 4.14 -0.11 21.41
CA LEU A 12 4.27 -0.94 20.19
C LEU A 12 5.19 -2.15 20.38
N LYS A 13 6.10 -2.10 21.36
CA LYS A 13 7.22 -3.04 21.45
C LYS A 13 6.75 -4.48 21.57
N ASP A 14 5.78 -4.72 22.43
CA ASP A 14 5.31 -6.07 22.79
C ASP A 14 4.04 -6.50 22.01
N MET A 15 3.56 -5.67 21.09
CA MET A 15 2.40 -6.02 20.27
C MET A 15 2.73 -7.14 19.28
N PRO A 16 1.77 -8.07 19.04
CA PRO A 16 1.90 -9.05 17.98
C PRO A 16 2.03 -8.37 16.62
N LYS A 17 2.66 -9.06 15.67
CA LYS A 17 2.83 -8.56 14.31
C LYS A 17 1.60 -8.85 13.47
N ALA A 18 1.06 -7.83 12.83
CA ALA A 18 0.11 -7.98 11.74
C ALA A 18 0.82 -8.53 10.50
N ILE A 19 0.24 -9.53 9.87
CA ILE A 19 0.75 -10.16 8.66
C ILE A 19 -0.43 -10.42 7.74
N PHE A 20 -0.32 -10.02 6.47
CA PHE A 20 -1.34 -10.33 5.47
C PHE A 20 -1.57 -11.84 5.37
N PRO A 21 -2.79 -12.33 5.61
CA PRO A 21 -3.06 -13.76 5.65
C PRO A 21 -3.42 -14.36 4.29
N GLY A 22 -3.62 -13.51 3.28
CA GLY A 22 -4.12 -13.91 1.96
C GLY A 22 -3.01 -14.35 1.00
N GLN A 23 -3.37 -14.42 -0.29
CA GLN A 23 -2.46 -14.82 -1.35
C GLN A 23 -1.74 -13.63 -1.97
N ILE A 24 -0.43 -13.76 -2.13
CA ILE A 24 0.42 -12.74 -2.74
C ILE A 24 0.78 -13.16 -4.16
N HIS A 25 0.55 -12.27 -5.11
CA HIS A 25 0.83 -12.46 -6.53
C HIS A 25 1.87 -11.44 -7.00
N VAL A 26 3.04 -11.90 -7.41
CA VAL A 26 4.06 -11.01 -7.98
C VAL A 26 3.80 -10.89 -9.49
N VAL A 27 3.55 -9.66 -9.95
CA VAL A 27 3.20 -9.34 -11.32
C VAL A 27 4.43 -8.77 -12.02
N GLN A 28 4.95 -9.48 -13.02
CA GLN A 28 6.20 -9.17 -13.70
C GLN A 28 6.07 -8.92 -15.21
N THR A 29 4.90 -9.22 -15.76
CA THR A 29 4.63 -9.05 -17.20
C THR A 29 3.34 -8.24 -17.43
N PRO A 30 3.20 -7.58 -18.60
CA PRO A 30 1.96 -6.89 -18.95
C PRO A 30 0.72 -7.81 -18.98
N LEU A 31 0.87 -9.06 -19.40
CA LEU A 31 -0.22 -10.03 -19.42
C LEU A 31 -0.68 -10.41 -18.00
N GLU A 32 0.26 -10.58 -17.08
CA GLU A 32 -0.06 -10.80 -15.66
C GLU A 32 -0.76 -9.58 -15.06
N ALA A 33 -0.34 -8.36 -15.42
CA ALA A 33 -0.98 -7.13 -14.97
C ALA A 33 -2.43 -7.03 -15.47
N GLU A 34 -2.70 -7.40 -16.72
CA GLU A 34 -4.06 -7.44 -17.27
C GLU A 34 -4.96 -8.42 -16.50
N LYS A 35 -4.46 -9.63 -16.22
CA LYS A 35 -5.18 -10.65 -15.44
C LYS A 35 -5.44 -10.20 -14.01
N ALA A 36 -4.44 -9.60 -13.36
CA ALA A 36 -4.57 -9.06 -12.01
C ALA A 36 -5.64 -7.97 -11.95
N VAL A 37 -5.63 -7.03 -12.89
CA VAL A 37 -6.62 -5.95 -12.96
C VAL A 37 -8.02 -6.49 -13.27
N ALA A 38 -8.15 -7.53 -14.09
CA ALA A 38 -9.44 -8.18 -14.34
C ALA A 38 -10.12 -8.67 -13.06
N TYR A 39 -9.34 -9.18 -12.10
CA TYR A 39 -9.84 -9.52 -10.77
C TYR A 39 -10.08 -8.25 -9.92
N LEU A 40 -9.10 -7.37 -9.79
CA LEU A 40 -9.16 -6.22 -8.89
C LEU A 40 -10.33 -5.27 -9.18
N LYS A 41 -10.69 -5.09 -10.45
CA LYS A 41 -11.84 -4.25 -10.83
C LYS A 41 -13.19 -4.80 -10.37
N THR A 42 -13.28 -6.07 -9.96
CA THR A 42 -14.48 -6.67 -9.37
C THR A 42 -14.61 -6.39 -7.87
N CYS A 43 -13.55 -5.91 -7.24
CA CYS A 43 -13.54 -5.59 -5.82
C CYS A 43 -13.98 -4.13 -5.63
N PRO A 44 -14.95 -3.84 -4.77
CA PRO A 44 -15.45 -2.48 -4.54
C PRO A 44 -14.46 -1.60 -3.75
N LEU A 45 -13.56 -2.23 -3.01
CA LEU A 45 -12.57 -1.58 -2.13
C LEU A 45 -11.21 -2.25 -2.29
N LEU A 46 -10.19 -1.44 -2.52
CA LEU A 46 -8.80 -1.86 -2.65
C LEU A 46 -7.90 -1.04 -1.74
N GLY A 47 -6.91 -1.70 -1.14
CA GLY A 47 -5.79 -1.04 -0.46
C GLY A 47 -4.65 -0.83 -1.43
N ILE A 48 -4.03 0.34 -1.40
CA ILE A 48 -2.87 0.64 -2.25
C ILE A 48 -1.72 1.23 -1.44
N ASP A 49 -0.50 0.88 -1.87
CA ASP A 49 0.75 1.44 -1.39
C ASP A 49 1.80 1.35 -2.49
N SER A 50 2.93 2.03 -2.34
CA SER A 50 4.01 1.96 -3.30
C SER A 50 5.38 1.94 -2.64
N GLU A 51 6.35 1.30 -3.31
CA GLU A 51 7.72 1.21 -2.84
C GLU A 51 8.71 1.71 -3.88
N THR A 52 9.68 2.47 -3.40
CA THR A 52 10.78 3.00 -4.20
C THR A 52 12.11 2.55 -3.60
N ARG A 53 13.03 2.11 -4.45
CA ARG A 53 14.39 1.81 -4.00
C ARG A 53 14.99 3.03 -3.32
N PRO A 54 15.52 2.90 -2.10
CA PRO A 54 16.13 4.03 -1.40
C PRO A 54 17.38 4.50 -2.13
N SER A 55 17.61 5.82 -2.14
CA SER A 55 18.86 6.42 -2.59
C SER A 55 19.62 6.96 -1.40
N PHE A 56 20.89 6.57 -1.29
CA PHE A 56 21.82 7.06 -0.28
C PHE A 56 22.80 8.09 -0.84
N THR A 57 22.68 8.40 -2.15
CA THR A 57 23.55 9.38 -2.84
C THR A 57 22.74 10.65 -3.12
N LYS A 58 23.30 11.80 -2.72
CA LYS A 58 22.67 13.12 -2.97
C LYS A 58 22.47 13.34 -4.48
N GLY A 59 21.26 13.76 -4.85
CA GLY A 59 20.88 14.01 -6.24
C GLY A 59 20.45 12.79 -7.05
N GLN A 60 20.56 11.58 -6.51
CA GLN A 60 19.99 10.37 -7.10
C GLN A 60 18.54 10.19 -6.65
N SER A 61 17.64 9.91 -7.59
CA SER A 61 16.27 9.51 -7.30
C SER A 61 15.90 8.31 -8.15
N HIS A 62 15.11 7.40 -7.56
CA HIS A 62 14.56 6.24 -8.27
C HIS A 62 13.08 6.47 -8.54
N LYS A 63 12.58 5.87 -9.62
CA LYS A 63 11.12 5.80 -9.87
C LYS A 63 10.51 4.73 -8.97
N VAL A 64 9.21 4.82 -8.70
CA VAL A 64 8.48 3.76 -8.00
C VAL A 64 8.76 2.41 -8.63
N ALA A 65 9.27 1.45 -7.85
CA ALA A 65 9.64 0.12 -8.33
C ALA A 65 8.48 -0.87 -8.17
N LEU A 66 7.67 -0.70 -7.15
CA LEU A 66 6.58 -1.60 -6.79
C LEU A 66 5.30 -0.81 -6.51
N LEU A 67 4.19 -1.25 -7.06
CA LEU A 67 2.84 -0.80 -6.69
C LEU A 67 2.11 -2.00 -6.10
N GLN A 68 1.68 -1.87 -4.85
CA GLN A 68 0.86 -2.89 -4.19
C GLN A 68 -0.61 -2.52 -4.32
N ILE A 69 -1.43 -3.46 -4.80
CA ILE A 69 -2.88 -3.34 -4.81
C ILE A 69 -3.48 -4.60 -4.19
N SER A 70 -4.16 -4.43 -3.07
CA SER A 70 -4.74 -5.53 -2.29
C SER A 70 -6.26 -5.48 -2.27
N SER A 71 -6.88 -6.64 -2.39
CA SER A 71 -8.20 -6.92 -1.83
C SER A 71 -8.03 -7.50 -0.41
N GLU A 72 -9.11 -7.96 0.22
CA GLU A 72 -9.03 -8.62 1.53
C GLU A 72 -8.28 -9.97 1.45
N GLU A 73 -8.39 -10.69 0.33
CA GLU A 73 -7.87 -12.06 0.16
C GLU A 73 -6.64 -12.16 -0.75
N HIS A 74 -6.46 -11.22 -1.69
CA HIS A 74 -5.40 -11.25 -2.68
C HIS A 74 -4.66 -9.93 -2.75
N CYS A 75 -3.33 -9.97 -2.70
CA CYS A 75 -2.49 -8.80 -2.95
C CYS A 75 -1.63 -9.00 -4.18
N PHE A 76 -1.65 -8.04 -5.08
CA PHE A 76 -0.87 -8.03 -6.31
C PHE A 76 0.26 -7.02 -6.19
N LEU A 77 1.47 -7.51 -6.38
CA LEU A 77 2.71 -6.74 -6.33
C LEU A 77 3.19 -6.45 -7.75
N PHE A 78 2.77 -5.32 -8.30
CA PHE A 78 3.12 -4.90 -9.66
C PHE A 78 4.56 -4.38 -9.69
N ARG A 79 5.46 -5.13 -10.33
CA ARG A 79 6.88 -4.79 -10.49
C ARG A 79 7.03 -3.73 -11.59
N LEU A 80 6.81 -2.44 -11.24
CA LEU A 80 6.84 -1.34 -12.22
C LEU A 80 8.21 -1.10 -12.84
N ASN A 81 9.28 -1.55 -12.20
CA ASN A 81 10.61 -1.54 -12.79
C ASN A 81 10.75 -2.53 -13.97
N LEU A 82 9.87 -3.53 -14.07
CA LEU A 82 9.84 -4.51 -15.17
C LEU A 82 8.73 -4.20 -16.19
N THR A 83 7.52 -3.88 -15.73
CA THR A 83 6.34 -3.71 -16.59
C THR A 83 6.07 -2.26 -16.98
N GLY A 84 6.62 -1.29 -16.25
CA GLY A 84 6.10 0.07 -16.26
C GLY A 84 4.70 0.16 -15.64
N LEU A 85 4.08 1.32 -15.73
CA LEU A 85 2.69 1.52 -15.35
C LEU A 85 1.81 1.22 -16.57
N THR A 86 1.25 0.01 -16.63
CA THR A 86 0.49 -0.48 -17.80
C THR A 86 -0.88 0.17 -17.89
N LEU A 87 -1.45 0.22 -19.10
CA LEU A 87 -2.77 0.80 -19.33
C LEU A 87 -3.88 0.16 -18.47
N PRO A 88 -3.96 -1.17 -18.27
CA PRO A 88 -4.96 -1.75 -17.36
C PRO A 88 -4.85 -1.22 -15.92
N VAL A 89 -3.63 -1.05 -15.41
CA VAL A 89 -3.42 -0.49 -14.06
C VAL A 89 -3.84 0.97 -14.00
N ILE A 90 -3.51 1.78 -15.02
CA ILE A 90 -3.97 3.17 -15.14
C ILE A 90 -5.50 3.21 -15.10
N MET A 91 -6.18 2.42 -15.92
CA MET A 91 -7.65 2.35 -15.96
C MET A 91 -8.25 1.95 -14.61
N LEU A 92 -7.58 1.09 -13.83
CA LEU A 92 -8.01 0.74 -12.47
C LEU A 92 -7.88 1.94 -11.51
N LEU A 93 -6.78 2.68 -11.58
CA LEU A 93 -6.56 3.87 -10.76
C LEU A 93 -7.55 4.99 -11.10
N GLU A 94 -7.93 5.10 -12.36
CA GLU A 94 -8.91 6.07 -12.87
C GLU A 94 -10.38 5.64 -12.66
N ASN A 95 -10.64 4.38 -12.30
CA ASN A 95 -12.00 3.85 -12.18
C ASN A 95 -12.73 4.48 -10.98
N PRO A 96 -13.81 5.27 -11.20
CA PRO A 96 -14.56 5.91 -10.14
C PRO A 96 -15.43 4.93 -9.31
N ASN A 97 -15.70 3.74 -9.83
CA ASN A 97 -16.54 2.74 -9.18
C ASN A 97 -15.77 1.82 -8.21
N VAL A 98 -14.45 1.92 -8.18
CA VAL A 98 -13.59 1.17 -7.27
C VAL A 98 -12.96 2.14 -6.28
N ILE A 99 -13.21 1.97 -5.00
CA ILE A 99 -12.61 2.78 -3.95
C ILE A 99 -11.17 2.29 -3.70
N LYS A 100 -10.22 3.20 -3.72
CA LYS A 100 -8.82 2.94 -3.37
C LYS A 100 -8.48 3.66 -2.07
N VAL A 101 -8.02 2.93 -1.08
CA VAL A 101 -7.58 3.48 0.21
C VAL A 101 -6.09 3.30 0.39
N GLY A 102 -5.43 4.30 0.90
CA GLY A 102 -3.99 4.24 1.17
C GLY A 102 -3.57 5.35 2.13
N LEU A 103 -2.33 5.29 2.55
CA LEU A 103 -1.76 6.27 3.48
C LEU A 103 -0.64 7.03 2.77
N SER A 104 -0.70 8.36 2.82
CA SER A 104 0.20 9.26 2.05
C SER A 104 0.04 9.15 0.53
N LEU A 105 -1.17 8.89 0.06
CA LEU A 105 -1.50 8.69 -1.36
C LEU A 105 -1.07 9.84 -2.25
N ARG A 106 -1.06 11.06 -1.74
CA ARG A 106 -0.59 12.24 -2.49
C ARG A 106 0.86 12.05 -2.96
N ASP A 107 1.72 11.55 -2.08
CA ASP A 107 3.13 11.33 -2.39
C ASP A 107 3.29 10.15 -3.36
N ASP A 108 2.53 9.06 -3.14
CA ASP A 108 2.53 7.90 -4.04
C ASP A 108 2.11 8.29 -5.47
N PHE A 109 1.00 9.00 -5.61
CA PHE A 109 0.54 9.44 -6.94
C PHE A 109 1.51 10.42 -7.60
N MET A 110 2.08 11.36 -6.85
CA MET A 110 3.11 12.25 -7.38
C MET A 110 4.30 11.47 -7.95
N MET A 111 4.70 10.40 -7.30
CA MET A 111 5.79 9.54 -7.76
C MET A 111 5.37 8.62 -8.91
N LEU A 112 4.15 8.11 -8.91
CA LEU A 112 3.59 7.29 -10.01
C LEU A 112 3.41 8.10 -11.29
N HIS A 113 3.03 9.38 -11.21
CA HIS A 113 2.95 10.29 -12.36
C HIS A 113 4.28 10.48 -13.08
N LYS A 114 5.43 10.23 -12.44
CA LYS A 114 6.73 10.20 -13.11
C LYS A 114 6.91 8.99 -14.05
N ARG A 115 6.03 8.00 -13.96
CA ARG A 115 6.01 6.85 -14.87
C ARG A 115 5.06 7.04 -16.05
N ALA A 116 3.85 7.51 -15.80
CA ALA A 116 2.85 7.80 -16.82
C ALA A 116 1.81 8.79 -16.28
N PRO A 117 1.19 9.62 -17.13
CA PRO A 117 0.08 10.48 -16.75
C PRO A 117 -1.19 9.64 -16.55
N PHE A 118 -1.98 9.96 -15.54
CA PHE A 118 -3.33 9.42 -15.28
C PHE A 118 -4.09 10.34 -14.31
N GLU A 119 -5.39 10.17 -14.21
CA GLU A 119 -6.23 10.92 -13.27
C GLU A 119 -6.88 9.95 -12.29
N GLN A 120 -6.37 9.89 -11.07
CA GLN A 120 -6.89 8.99 -10.03
C GLN A 120 -8.28 9.45 -9.55
N HIS A 121 -9.20 8.51 -9.43
CA HIS A 121 -10.55 8.73 -8.91
C HIS A 121 -10.86 7.82 -7.72
N SER A 122 -11.82 8.25 -6.87
CA SER A 122 -12.32 7.47 -5.72
C SER A 122 -11.21 6.99 -4.78
N CYS A 123 -10.27 7.89 -4.47
CA CYS A 123 -9.15 7.61 -3.57
C CYS A 123 -9.38 8.25 -2.21
N ILE A 124 -9.15 7.48 -1.15
CA ILE A 124 -9.30 7.92 0.25
C ILE A 124 -7.93 7.94 0.90
N GLU A 125 -7.49 9.13 1.31
CA GLU A 125 -6.28 9.36 2.09
C GLU A 125 -6.54 9.02 3.56
N LEU A 126 -5.95 7.94 4.04
CA LEU A 126 -6.20 7.47 5.40
C LEU A 126 -5.72 8.43 6.49
N GLN A 127 -4.67 9.22 6.27
CA GLN A 127 -4.23 10.20 7.27
C GLN A 127 -5.31 11.24 7.56
N GLU A 128 -6.04 11.67 6.54
CA GLU A 128 -7.15 12.61 6.69
C GLU A 128 -8.39 11.89 7.26
N TYR A 129 -8.67 10.70 6.77
CA TYR A 129 -9.82 9.91 7.20
C TYR A 129 -9.78 9.57 8.69
N VAL A 130 -8.65 9.05 9.21
CA VAL A 130 -8.53 8.68 10.63
C VAL A 130 -8.60 9.88 11.57
N ARG A 131 -8.22 11.07 11.10
CA ARG A 131 -8.35 12.30 11.90
C ARG A 131 -9.79 12.65 12.24
N THR A 132 -10.73 12.31 11.38
CA THR A 132 -12.18 12.54 11.65
C THR A 132 -12.67 11.72 12.84
N PHE A 133 -11.96 10.63 13.19
CA PHE A 133 -12.22 9.79 14.36
C PHE A 133 -11.33 10.12 15.57
N GLY A 134 -10.56 11.21 15.48
CA GLY A 134 -9.73 11.72 16.58
C GLY A 134 -8.32 11.14 16.67
N ILE A 135 -7.90 10.27 15.74
CA ILE A 135 -6.54 9.73 15.69
C ILE A 135 -5.59 10.81 15.14
N GLN A 136 -4.51 11.10 15.87
CA GLN A 136 -3.54 12.13 15.53
C GLN A 136 -2.24 11.56 14.95
N ASP A 137 -1.97 10.27 15.17
CA ASP A 137 -0.84 9.60 14.59
C ASP A 137 -0.97 9.49 13.05
N LYS A 138 0.15 9.62 12.35
CA LYS A 138 0.20 9.70 10.88
C LYS A 138 0.84 8.46 10.23
N SER A 139 1.51 7.61 10.99
CA SER A 139 2.15 6.42 10.43
C SER A 139 1.20 5.22 10.42
N LEU A 140 1.23 4.44 9.34
CA LEU A 140 0.43 3.23 9.19
C LEU A 140 0.57 2.29 10.39
N GLN A 141 1.81 2.07 10.85
CA GLN A 141 2.12 1.23 12.01
C GLN A 141 1.37 1.65 13.28
N LYS A 142 1.36 2.96 13.57
CA LYS A 142 0.73 3.49 14.78
C LYS A 142 -0.79 3.52 14.69
N ILE A 143 -1.32 3.91 13.54
CA ILE A 143 -2.77 3.91 13.29
C ILE A 143 -3.29 2.47 13.41
N TYR A 144 -2.62 1.51 12.80
CA TYR A 144 -2.99 0.11 12.89
C TYR A 144 -2.95 -0.40 14.33
N ALA A 145 -1.89 -0.09 15.07
CA ALA A 145 -1.73 -0.48 16.47
C ALA A 145 -2.83 0.11 17.38
N ILE A 146 -3.24 1.35 17.16
CA ILE A 146 -4.36 1.98 17.89
C ILE A 146 -5.66 1.20 17.69
N LEU A 147 -5.92 0.72 16.47
CA LEU A 147 -7.20 0.13 16.10
C LEU A 147 -7.26 -1.38 16.36
N PHE A 148 -6.14 -2.08 16.28
CA PHE A 148 -6.09 -3.55 16.29
C PHE A 148 -5.22 -4.15 17.41
N ALA A 149 -4.49 -3.34 18.16
CA ALA A 149 -3.49 -3.79 19.14
C ALA A 149 -2.40 -4.73 18.52
N GLU A 150 -2.12 -4.55 17.24
CA GLU A 150 -1.11 -5.23 16.47
C GLU A 150 -0.18 -4.23 15.79
N LYS A 151 1.05 -4.61 15.51
CA LYS A 151 2.02 -3.72 14.84
C LYS A 151 2.39 -4.20 13.45
N ILE A 152 2.51 -3.27 12.53
CA ILE A 152 3.08 -3.51 11.20
C ILE A 152 4.60 -3.37 11.28
N SER A 153 5.31 -4.33 10.68
CA SER A 153 6.78 -4.30 10.62
C SER A 153 7.27 -3.18 9.70
N LYS A 154 8.40 -2.56 10.03
CA LYS A 154 9.11 -1.62 9.15
C LYS A 154 10.44 -2.19 8.63
N SER A 155 10.67 -3.48 8.79
CA SER A 155 11.98 -4.12 8.56
C SER A 155 12.44 -4.04 7.10
N GLN A 156 11.52 -3.97 6.14
CA GLN A 156 11.84 -3.97 4.71
C GLN A 156 11.77 -2.59 4.04
N ARG A 157 11.45 -1.53 4.79
CA ARG A 157 11.25 -0.18 4.24
C ARG A 157 12.43 0.34 3.40
N LEU A 158 13.65 -0.01 3.76
CA LEU A 158 14.87 0.44 3.08
C LEU A 158 15.51 -0.66 2.21
N SER A 159 14.77 -1.68 1.84
CA SER A 159 15.29 -2.75 1.00
C SER A 159 15.35 -2.36 -0.48
N ASN A 160 16.07 -3.16 -1.27
CA ASN A 160 16.16 -2.92 -2.71
C ASN A 160 14.91 -3.45 -3.44
N TRP A 161 13.96 -2.57 -3.70
CA TRP A 161 12.71 -2.89 -4.39
C TRP A 161 12.89 -3.13 -5.90
N GLU A 162 14.07 -2.86 -6.45
CA GLU A 162 14.45 -3.17 -7.85
C GLU A 162 15.27 -4.48 -7.96
N ALA A 163 15.41 -5.25 -6.87
CA ALA A 163 16.10 -6.54 -6.90
C ALA A 163 15.51 -7.47 -7.97
N GLU A 164 16.31 -8.34 -8.54
CA GLU A 164 15.86 -9.31 -9.56
C GLU A 164 14.68 -10.14 -9.05
N VAL A 165 14.79 -10.64 -7.83
CA VAL A 165 13.72 -11.38 -7.14
C VAL A 165 13.41 -10.71 -5.82
N LEU A 166 12.12 -10.46 -5.55
CA LEU A 166 11.67 -10.01 -4.24
C LEU A 166 11.66 -11.20 -3.26
N THR A 167 12.33 -11.03 -2.14
CA THR A 167 12.32 -12.03 -1.07
C THR A 167 10.93 -12.19 -0.45
N GLN A 168 10.66 -13.33 0.15
CA GLN A 168 9.39 -13.55 0.86
C GLN A 168 9.11 -12.49 1.95
N PRO A 169 10.10 -12.05 2.77
CA PRO A 169 9.89 -10.95 3.71
C PRO A 169 9.50 -9.62 3.03
N GLN A 170 10.08 -9.29 1.85
CA GLN A 170 9.69 -8.10 1.09
C GLN A 170 8.24 -8.21 0.58
N GLN A 171 7.88 -9.35 0.00
CA GLN A 171 6.53 -9.59 -0.50
C GLN A 171 5.50 -9.49 0.63
N GLN A 172 5.78 -10.12 1.77
CA GLN A 172 4.90 -10.09 2.93
C GLN A 172 4.74 -8.68 3.52
N TYR A 173 5.84 -7.92 3.60
CA TYR A 173 5.84 -6.54 4.04
C TYR A 173 4.95 -5.67 3.14
N ALA A 174 5.20 -5.69 1.83
CA ALA A 174 4.49 -4.89 0.86
C ALA A 174 2.98 -5.22 0.82
N ALA A 175 2.63 -6.51 0.88
CA ALA A 175 1.24 -6.95 0.91
C ALA A 175 0.53 -6.51 2.20
N THR A 176 1.21 -6.57 3.34
CA THR A 176 0.65 -6.17 4.63
C THR A 176 0.34 -4.68 4.67
N ASP A 177 1.19 -3.83 4.11
CA ASP A 177 0.99 -2.38 4.11
C ASP A 177 -0.26 -1.99 3.29
N ALA A 178 -0.44 -2.54 2.10
CA ALA A 178 -1.62 -2.28 1.28
C ALA A 178 -2.91 -2.85 1.91
N TRP A 179 -2.87 -4.08 2.41
CA TRP A 179 -4.01 -4.72 3.07
C TRP A 179 -4.42 -4.02 4.37
N ALA A 180 -3.47 -3.54 5.14
CA ALA A 180 -3.75 -2.82 6.38
C ALA A 180 -4.58 -1.56 6.15
N CYS A 181 -4.44 -0.93 4.98
CA CYS A 181 -5.24 0.22 4.61
C CYS A 181 -6.74 -0.12 4.50
N ILE A 182 -7.07 -1.29 3.95
CA ILE A 182 -8.46 -1.79 3.89
C ILE A 182 -8.99 -2.01 5.30
N ASN A 183 -8.22 -2.67 6.17
CA ASN A 183 -8.65 -2.96 7.53
C ASN A 183 -8.92 -1.69 8.34
N ILE A 184 -8.03 -0.69 8.23
CA ILE A 184 -8.22 0.60 8.89
C ILE A 184 -9.52 1.25 8.42
N TYR A 185 -9.75 1.29 7.13
CA TYR A 185 -10.95 1.87 6.55
C TYR A 185 -12.22 1.15 7.03
N ASN A 186 -12.26 -0.18 6.91
CA ASN A 186 -13.40 -1.00 7.34
C ASN A 186 -13.67 -0.89 8.85
N ARG A 187 -12.62 -0.75 9.67
CA ARG A 187 -12.74 -0.65 11.12
C ARG A 187 -13.41 0.64 11.59
N LEU A 188 -13.31 1.69 10.78
CA LEU A 188 -13.81 3.03 11.11
C LEU A 188 -15.13 3.36 10.40
N GLN A 189 -15.66 2.48 9.57
CA GLN A 189 -17.03 2.57 9.04
C GLN A 189 -18.05 2.03 10.04
#